data_9de2a9172f825b82de76f1431cccda19
#
_entry.id   9de2a9172f825b82de76f1431cccda19
#
_cell.length_a   1.000
_cell.length_b   1.000
_cell.length_c   1.000
_cell.angle_alpha   90.00
_cell.angle_beta   90.00
_cell.angle_gamma   90.00
#
_symmetry.space_group_name_H-M   'P 1'
#
loop_
_entity.id
_entity.type
_entity.pdbx_description
1 polymer ?
#
loop_
_entity_poly.entity_id
_entity_poly.type
_entity_poly.pdbx_seq_one_letter_code
_entity_poly.pdbx_strand_id
1 'polypeptide(L)'
;WCHYDGHDISQGAHDPASGMVLVIEAARVLARYAKTALKRTIRFVAFGTEEIGLTGAFQYVEAHQEELDHLRFMYNLDAAGGGSRKGTVLHQWKNLEPYFQNAYLEMATDLPVGQKLHSYSDHFPFFLAGVPSGHMGDPGAGPGGRGFGHTRYDTLDKVELSNLRAGSSVAARMALRLAADLSFRPPRRSAESIRELVETDPGLEGYRVAQKLARQLTA
;
A
#
# COMPACT_ATOMS: atom_id res chain seq x y z
N TRP A 1 -2.91 -1.83 5.18
CA TRP A 1 -1.75 -2.56 5.68
C TRP A 1 -0.51 -1.66 5.72
N CYS A 2 0.45 -2.01 6.55
CA CYS A 2 1.74 -1.33 6.66
C CYS A 2 2.70 -2.28 7.39
N HIS A 3 4.02 -2.12 7.22
CA HIS A 3 4.99 -2.80 8.07
C HIS A 3 5.23 -2.04 9.38
N TYR A 4 5.90 -2.68 10.33
CA TYR A 4 6.21 -2.08 11.64
C TYR A 4 7.70 -2.18 12.02
N ASP A 5 8.49 -2.92 11.24
CA ASP A 5 9.95 -2.94 11.37
C ASP A 5 10.54 -1.70 10.70
N GLY A 6 11.62 -1.18 11.22
CA GLY A 6 12.37 -0.07 10.64
C GLY A 6 13.76 -0.49 10.23
N HIS A 7 14.42 0.32 9.44
CA HIS A 7 15.80 0.13 9.03
C HIS A 7 16.75 0.25 10.23
N ASP A 8 17.82 -0.54 10.30
CA ASP A 8 18.70 -0.69 11.48
C ASP A 8 19.31 0.62 12.00
N ILE A 9 19.61 1.58 11.11
CA ILE A 9 20.17 2.90 11.47
C ILE A 9 19.10 3.97 11.71
N SER A 10 17.82 3.65 11.51
CA SER A 10 16.68 4.56 11.53
C SER A 10 15.82 4.34 12.77
N GLN A 11 15.24 5.42 13.32
CA GLN A 11 14.16 5.27 14.31
C GLN A 11 12.83 4.86 13.68
N GLY A 12 12.70 4.94 12.35
CA GLY A 12 11.49 4.54 11.64
C GLY A 12 10.28 5.41 11.91
N ALA A 13 10.46 6.68 12.24
CA ALA A 13 9.34 7.55 12.59
C ALA A 13 8.44 7.90 11.41
N HIS A 14 9.03 8.15 10.25
CA HIS A 14 8.31 8.32 9.00
C HIS A 14 8.04 6.98 8.34
N ASP A 15 9.06 6.16 8.21
CA ASP A 15 9.08 4.86 7.57
C ASP A 15 9.45 3.76 8.58
N PRO A 16 8.45 2.98 9.12
CA PRO A 16 7.03 2.95 8.75
C PRO A 16 6.05 3.55 9.77
N ALA A 17 6.52 4.03 10.95
CA ALA A 17 5.62 4.30 12.07
C ALA A 17 4.50 5.29 11.71
N SER A 18 4.77 6.26 10.81
CA SER A 18 3.75 7.19 10.35
C SER A 18 2.59 6.48 9.64
N GLY A 19 2.88 5.48 8.82
CA GLY A 19 1.87 4.64 8.16
C GLY A 19 1.13 3.74 9.13
N MET A 20 1.84 3.13 10.08
CA MET A 20 1.23 2.29 11.12
C MET A 20 0.22 3.06 11.98
N VAL A 21 0.51 4.31 12.31
CA VAL A 21 -0.46 5.18 13.02
C VAL A 21 -1.74 5.34 12.21
N LEU A 22 -1.65 5.49 10.89
CA LEU A 22 -2.83 5.58 10.03
C LEU A 22 -3.64 4.27 10.03
N VAL A 23 -2.98 3.12 10.01
CA VAL A 23 -3.63 1.80 10.08
C VAL A 23 -4.38 1.64 11.39
N ILE A 24 -3.72 1.94 12.51
CA ILE A 24 -4.29 1.81 13.88
C ILE A 24 -5.48 2.78 14.05
N GLU A 25 -5.32 4.02 13.62
CA GLU A 25 -6.37 5.03 13.77
C GLU A 25 -7.58 4.74 12.88
N ALA A 26 -7.36 4.28 11.65
CA ALA A 26 -8.44 3.83 10.78
C ALA A 26 -9.19 2.64 11.40
N ALA A 27 -8.48 1.67 11.97
CA ALA A 27 -9.10 0.54 12.68
C ALA A 27 -9.94 1.02 13.87
N ARG A 28 -9.41 1.93 14.69
CA ARG A 28 -10.11 2.49 15.87
C ARG A 28 -11.40 3.21 15.46
N VAL A 29 -11.32 4.05 14.44
CA VAL A 29 -12.48 4.83 13.95
C VAL A 29 -13.54 3.91 13.37
N LEU A 30 -13.16 2.97 12.52
CA LEU A 30 -14.10 2.06 11.86
C LEU A 30 -14.76 1.10 12.86
N ALA A 31 -14.01 0.58 13.82
CA ALA A 31 -14.56 -0.26 14.89
C ALA A 31 -15.60 0.48 15.73
N ARG A 32 -15.44 1.78 15.94
CA ARG A 32 -16.36 2.58 16.76
C ARG A 32 -17.59 3.06 15.98
N TYR A 33 -17.43 3.51 14.72
CA TYR A 33 -18.45 4.26 14.01
C TYR A 33 -19.05 3.55 12.79
N ALA A 34 -18.47 2.48 12.33
CA ALA A 34 -18.86 1.85 11.05
C ALA A 34 -19.44 0.44 11.17
N LYS A 35 -19.71 -0.06 12.38
CA LYS A 35 -20.16 -1.46 12.61
C LYS A 35 -21.33 -1.92 11.76
N THR A 36 -22.30 -1.04 11.50
CA THR A 36 -23.49 -1.35 10.70
C THR A 36 -23.35 -1.04 9.21
N ALA A 37 -22.36 -0.23 8.85
CA ALA A 37 -22.12 0.21 7.47
C ALA A 37 -21.27 -0.79 6.67
N LEU A 38 -20.44 -1.58 7.36
CA LEU A 38 -19.54 -2.54 6.71
C LEU A 38 -20.33 -3.72 6.14
N LYS A 39 -20.10 -4.01 4.87
CA LYS A 39 -20.64 -5.16 4.13
C LYS A 39 -19.57 -6.20 3.82
N ARG A 40 -18.31 -5.90 4.12
CA ARG A 40 -17.15 -6.78 3.99
C ARG A 40 -16.26 -6.66 5.22
N THR A 41 -15.54 -7.71 5.51
CA THR A 41 -14.44 -7.67 6.51
C THR A 41 -13.33 -6.76 6.03
N ILE A 42 -12.81 -5.95 6.95
CA ILE A 42 -11.56 -5.20 6.76
C ILE A 42 -10.50 -5.88 7.63
N ARG A 43 -9.38 -6.24 7.03
CA ARG A 43 -8.20 -6.74 7.75
C ARG A 43 -7.20 -5.61 7.91
N PHE A 44 -6.79 -5.34 9.13
CA PHE A 44 -5.69 -4.44 9.47
C PHE A 44 -4.50 -5.33 9.79
N VAL A 45 -3.43 -5.20 9.01
CA VAL A 45 -2.27 -6.08 9.11
C VAL A 45 -1.02 -5.23 9.27
N ALA A 46 -0.18 -5.61 10.25
CA ALA A 46 1.15 -5.10 10.44
C ALA A 46 2.15 -6.18 10.01
N PHE A 47 2.91 -5.90 8.97
CA PHE A 47 3.94 -6.82 8.49
C PHE A 47 5.26 -6.60 9.23
N GLY A 48 6.02 -7.65 9.43
CA GLY A 48 7.40 -7.58 9.87
C GLY A 48 8.35 -7.88 8.72
N THR A 49 9.61 -7.49 8.88
CA THR A 49 10.68 -7.80 7.93
C THR A 49 10.45 -7.28 6.50
N GLU A 50 9.79 -6.11 6.39
CA GLU A 50 9.64 -5.41 5.12
C GLU A 50 11.01 -4.96 4.62
N GLU A 51 11.77 -4.30 5.48
CA GLU A 51 13.05 -3.64 5.21
C GLU A 51 14.17 -4.61 4.78
N ILE A 52 13.99 -5.89 5.03
CA ILE A 52 14.92 -6.95 4.64
C ILE A 52 14.34 -7.94 3.62
N GLY A 53 13.40 -7.48 2.80
CA GLY A 53 12.92 -8.22 1.63
C GLY A 53 11.47 -8.67 1.67
N LEU A 54 10.58 -7.93 2.31
CA LEU A 54 9.12 -8.15 2.32
C LEU A 54 8.70 -9.52 2.84
N THR A 55 9.53 -10.14 3.71
CA THR A 55 9.36 -11.54 4.10
C THR A 55 8.01 -11.79 4.75
N GLY A 56 7.56 -10.88 5.63
CA GLY A 56 6.25 -11.00 6.28
C GLY A 56 5.09 -10.97 5.30
N ALA A 57 5.15 -10.09 4.30
CA ALA A 57 4.11 -9.99 3.27
C ALA A 57 4.11 -11.22 2.33
N PHE A 58 5.28 -11.75 1.95
CA PHE A 58 5.39 -13.00 1.19
C PHE A 58 4.80 -14.18 1.96
N GLN A 59 5.18 -14.36 3.23
CA GLN A 59 4.66 -15.44 4.08
C GLN A 59 3.15 -15.30 4.31
N TYR A 60 2.65 -14.07 4.45
CA TYR A 60 1.21 -13.83 4.57
C TYR A 60 0.46 -14.30 3.30
N VAL A 61 0.93 -13.92 2.12
CA VAL A 61 0.34 -14.33 0.84
C VAL A 61 0.36 -15.84 0.69
N GLU A 62 1.46 -16.49 1.05
CA GLU A 62 1.59 -17.95 1.03
C GLU A 62 0.62 -18.65 1.99
N ALA A 63 0.55 -18.18 3.23
CA ALA A 63 -0.30 -18.78 4.26
C ALA A 63 -1.81 -18.59 4.00
N HIS A 64 -2.19 -17.59 3.19
CA HIS A 64 -3.60 -17.24 2.93
C HIS A 64 -3.99 -17.42 1.45
N GLN A 65 -3.30 -18.28 0.71
CA GLN A 65 -3.53 -18.48 -0.74
C GLN A 65 -5.01 -18.78 -1.06
N GLU A 66 -5.67 -19.62 -0.26
CA GLU A 66 -7.07 -19.99 -0.46
C GLU A 66 -8.05 -18.81 -0.24
N GLU A 67 -7.63 -17.79 0.49
CA GLU A 67 -8.45 -16.62 0.79
C GLU A 67 -8.25 -15.46 -0.19
N LEU A 68 -7.18 -15.49 -1.00
CA LEU A 68 -6.83 -14.37 -1.89
C LEU A 68 -7.92 -14.07 -2.91
N ASP A 69 -8.74 -15.06 -3.32
CA ASP A 69 -9.87 -14.87 -4.23
C ASP A 69 -11.00 -14.05 -3.61
N HIS A 70 -11.04 -13.98 -2.29
CA HIS A 70 -11.99 -13.16 -1.55
C HIS A 70 -11.45 -11.78 -1.20
N LEU A 71 -10.13 -11.55 -1.34
CA LEU A 71 -9.49 -10.27 -1.10
C LEU A 71 -9.77 -9.30 -2.27
N ARG A 72 -10.56 -8.27 -2.01
CA ARG A 72 -10.99 -7.33 -3.05
C ARG A 72 -9.95 -6.28 -3.38
N PHE A 73 -9.22 -5.79 -2.39
CA PHE A 73 -8.20 -4.77 -2.58
C PHE A 73 -7.20 -4.79 -1.43
N MET A 74 -5.93 -4.73 -1.75
CA MET A 74 -4.85 -4.50 -0.81
C MET A 74 -4.45 -3.01 -0.85
N TYR A 75 -4.66 -2.28 0.25
CA TYR A 75 -4.32 -0.87 0.34
C TYR A 75 -3.16 -0.66 1.31
N ASN A 76 -1.99 -0.32 0.78
CA ASN A 76 -0.77 -0.12 1.55
C ASN A 76 -0.68 1.33 2.05
N LEU A 77 -0.27 1.50 3.31
CA LEU A 77 -0.15 2.81 3.96
C LEU A 77 1.29 3.10 4.40
N ASP A 78 2.24 2.36 3.87
CA ASP A 78 3.65 2.51 4.14
C ASP A 78 4.09 3.98 3.94
N ALA A 79 4.73 4.56 4.96
CA ALA A 79 5.16 5.96 5.02
C ALA A 79 4.06 7.01 4.69
N ALA A 80 2.78 6.61 4.68
CA ALA A 80 1.67 7.46 4.24
C ALA A 80 1.38 8.63 5.19
N GLY A 81 1.94 8.64 6.39
CA GLY A 81 1.85 9.76 7.35
C GLY A 81 2.79 10.92 7.03
N GLY A 82 3.67 10.81 6.04
CA GLY A 82 4.57 11.87 5.62
C GLY A 82 3.88 13.05 4.93
N GLY A 83 4.66 14.02 4.43
CA GLY A 83 4.18 15.26 3.85
C GLY A 83 3.59 15.16 2.43
N SER A 84 3.62 13.99 1.78
CA SER A 84 3.06 13.79 0.45
C SER A 84 1.53 13.95 0.41
N ARG A 85 0.96 14.23 -0.77
CA ARG A 85 -0.50 14.20 -0.98
C ARG A 85 -1.03 12.79 -0.70
N LYS A 86 -2.20 12.70 -0.04
CA LYS A 86 -2.81 11.43 0.41
C LYS A 86 -3.70 10.80 -0.67
N GLY A 87 -3.30 10.91 -1.93
CA GLY A 87 -3.99 10.29 -3.05
C GLY A 87 -3.88 8.76 -3.08
N THR A 88 -4.27 8.16 -4.19
CA THR A 88 -4.12 6.72 -4.42
C THR A 88 -3.24 6.45 -5.63
N VAL A 89 -2.20 5.67 -5.42
CA VAL A 89 -1.36 5.12 -6.48
C VAL A 89 -1.76 3.67 -6.67
N LEU A 90 -2.26 3.36 -7.87
CA LEU A 90 -2.66 2.00 -8.24
C LEU A 90 -1.49 1.27 -8.93
N HIS A 91 -1.44 -0.05 -8.75
CA HIS A 91 -0.37 -0.88 -9.28
C HIS A 91 -0.82 -1.54 -10.59
N GLN A 92 -1.02 -0.71 -11.64
CA GLN A 92 -1.47 -1.11 -12.98
C GLN A 92 -2.94 -1.59 -13.08
N TRP A 93 -3.80 -1.35 -12.07
CA TRP A 93 -5.25 -1.50 -12.18
C TRP A 93 -5.91 -0.22 -12.70
N LYS A 94 -5.62 0.19 -13.93
CA LYS A 94 -6.11 1.45 -14.54
C LYS A 94 -7.63 1.57 -14.52
N ASN A 95 -8.33 0.46 -14.68
CA ASN A 95 -9.79 0.41 -14.63
C ASN A 95 -10.40 0.80 -13.29
N LEU A 96 -9.60 0.89 -12.22
CA LEU A 96 -10.05 1.34 -10.89
C LEU A 96 -9.91 2.86 -10.69
N GLU A 97 -9.17 3.57 -11.54
CA GLU A 97 -8.99 5.02 -11.39
C GLU A 97 -10.31 5.79 -11.24
N PRO A 98 -11.34 5.56 -12.11
CA PRO A 98 -12.60 6.30 -11.98
C PRO A 98 -13.29 6.07 -10.63
N TYR A 99 -13.19 4.86 -10.07
CA TYR A 99 -13.76 4.56 -8.76
C TYR A 99 -13.11 5.38 -7.65
N PHE A 100 -11.77 5.41 -7.61
CA PHE A 100 -11.03 6.16 -6.59
C PHE A 100 -11.18 7.67 -6.78
N GLN A 101 -11.20 8.16 -8.02
CA GLN A 101 -11.47 9.58 -8.32
C GLN A 101 -12.86 9.99 -7.79
N ASN A 102 -13.89 9.21 -8.10
CA ASN A 102 -15.25 9.48 -7.62
C ASN A 102 -15.32 9.42 -6.08
N ALA A 103 -14.65 8.45 -5.46
CA ALA A 103 -14.57 8.36 -4.00
C ALA A 103 -13.96 9.63 -3.37
N TYR A 104 -12.94 10.21 -3.98
CA TYR A 104 -12.36 11.47 -3.50
C TYR A 104 -13.30 12.66 -3.72
N LEU A 105 -13.99 12.74 -4.83
CA LEU A 105 -15.04 13.78 -5.05
C LEU A 105 -16.13 13.69 -3.98
N GLU A 106 -16.63 12.50 -3.67
CA GLU A 106 -17.60 12.29 -2.59
C GLU A 106 -17.04 12.63 -1.19
N MET A 107 -15.73 12.58 -1.01
CA MET A 107 -15.05 13.04 0.19
C MET A 107 -14.87 14.56 0.22
N ALA A 108 -15.30 15.28 -0.81
CA ALA A 108 -15.03 16.69 -1.02
C ALA A 108 -13.53 17.03 -1.02
N THR A 109 -12.74 16.20 -1.73
CA THR A 109 -11.29 16.39 -1.90
C THR A 109 -10.93 16.25 -3.38
N ASP A 110 -9.77 16.81 -3.75
CA ASP A 110 -9.15 16.73 -5.08
C ASP A 110 -7.89 15.85 -5.10
N LEU A 111 -7.83 14.86 -4.23
CA LEU A 111 -6.65 14.02 -4.09
C LEU A 111 -6.38 13.23 -5.39
N PRO A 112 -5.10 13.13 -5.80
CA PRO A 112 -4.75 12.53 -7.08
C PRO A 112 -4.94 11.02 -7.06
N VAL A 113 -5.28 10.47 -8.23
CA VAL A 113 -5.28 9.04 -8.50
C VAL A 113 -4.43 8.79 -9.74
N GLY A 114 -3.56 7.79 -9.69
CA GLY A 114 -2.72 7.44 -10.84
C GLY A 114 -2.08 6.08 -10.70
N GLN A 115 -1.20 5.77 -11.63
CA GLN A 115 -0.53 4.48 -11.73
C GLN A 115 0.96 4.60 -11.46
N LYS A 116 1.49 3.72 -10.63
CA LYS A 116 2.92 3.52 -10.48
C LYS A 116 3.16 2.15 -9.88
N LEU A 117 3.93 1.31 -10.56
CA LEU A 117 4.31 0.00 -10.08
C LEU A 117 5.75 0.01 -9.61
N HIS A 118 6.01 -0.60 -8.46
CA HIS A 118 7.35 -0.84 -7.91
C HIS A 118 7.34 -2.07 -7.01
N SER A 119 8.52 -2.59 -6.69
CA SER A 119 8.70 -3.81 -5.91
C SER A 119 9.16 -3.58 -4.47
N TYR A 120 9.07 -2.36 -3.96
CA TYR A 120 9.75 -1.94 -2.72
C TYR A 120 8.82 -1.79 -1.52
N SER A 121 7.67 -2.47 -1.48
CA SER A 121 6.81 -2.46 -0.30
C SER A 121 5.84 -3.64 -0.29
N ASP A 122 5.18 -3.88 0.81
CA ASP A 122 4.35 -5.04 1.12
C ASP A 122 3.20 -5.33 0.13
N HIS A 123 2.83 -4.37 -0.72
CA HIS A 123 1.85 -4.61 -1.78
C HIS A 123 2.38 -5.56 -2.88
N PHE A 124 3.70 -5.67 -3.03
CA PHE A 124 4.28 -6.39 -4.16
C PHE A 124 3.99 -7.90 -4.16
N PRO A 125 4.08 -8.65 -3.05
CA PRO A 125 3.64 -10.04 -3.01
C PRO A 125 2.17 -10.24 -3.42
N PHE A 126 1.29 -9.32 -3.03
CA PHE A 126 -0.13 -9.34 -3.43
C PHE A 126 -0.32 -9.05 -4.92
N PHE A 127 0.44 -8.08 -5.45
CA PHE A 127 0.49 -7.83 -6.90
C PHE A 127 0.91 -9.09 -7.66
N LEU A 128 1.99 -9.77 -7.24
CA LEU A 128 2.45 -11.02 -7.86
C LEU A 128 1.40 -12.12 -7.81
N ALA A 129 0.59 -12.17 -6.76
CA ALA A 129 -0.54 -13.07 -6.63
C ALA A 129 -1.77 -12.64 -7.45
N GLY A 130 -1.71 -11.54 -8.20
CA GLY A 130 -2.83 -11.03 -9.01
C GLY A 130 -3.92 -10.30 -8.22
N VAL A 131 -3.69 -9.97 -6.96
CA VAL A 131 -4.63 -9.23 -6.10
C VAL A 131 -4.60 -7.75 -6.47
N PRO A 132 -5.77 -7.11 -6.69
CA PRO A 132 -5.84 -5.67 -6.90
C PRO A 132 -5.22 -4.90 -5.73
N SER A 133 -4.28 -4.01 -6.04
CA SER A 133 -3.52 -3.30 -5.02
C SER A 133 -3.25 -1.85 -5.37
N GLY A 134 -3.01 -1.07 -4.33
CA GLY A 134 -2.58 0.31 -4.41
C GLY A 134 -2.01 0.77 -3.07
N HIS A 135 -1.40 1.95 -3.06
CA HIS A 135 -0.94 2.57 -1.84
C HIS A 135 -1.42 4.02 -1.72
N MET A 136 -1.44 4.54 -0.50
CA MET A 136 -1.67 5.96 -0.27
C MET A 136 -0.41 6.74 -0.60
N GLY A 137 -0.52 7.71 -1.50
CA GLY A 137 0.62 8.52 -1.91
C GLY A 137 0.26 9.50 -3.02
N ASP A 138 1.27 10.16 -3.55
CA ASP A 138 1.14 11.07 -4.69
C ASP A 138 1.69 10.39 -5.96
N PRO A 139 0.86 10.07 -6.94
CA PRO A 139 1.32 9.49 -8.20
C PRO A 139 2.26 10.42 -8.99
N GLY A 140 2.21 11.73 -8.72
CA GLY A 140 3.10 12.73 -9.30
C GLY A 140 4.42 12.90 -8.55
N ALA A 141 4.61 12.22 -7.41
CA ALA A 141 5.87 12.31 -6.68
C ALA A 141 7.03 11.75 -7.50
N GLY A 142 8.07 12.58 -7.67
CA GLY A 142 9.29 12.19 -8.37
C GLY A 142 10.13 11.17 -7.59
N PRO A 143 11.21 10.66 -8.21
CA PRO A 143 12.20 9.85 -7.52
C PRO A 143 12.88 10.72 -6.44
N GLY A 144 12.76 10.38 -5.19
CA GLY A 144 13.30 11.14 -4.06
C GLY A 144 12.30 11.46 -2.97
N GLY A 145 11.06 10.99 -3.12
CA GLY A 145 9.99 11.18 -2.14
C GLY A 145 10.17 10.43 -0.81
N ARG A 146 11.28 9.70 -0.61
CA ARG A 146 11.55 8.95 0.63
C ARG A 146 11.82 9.86 1.84
N GLY A 147 12.14 11.13 1.62
CA GLY A 147 12.42 12.07 2.69
C GLY A 147 13.62 11.62 3.54
N PHE A 148 13.39 11.44 4.85
CA PHE A 148 14.40 10.97 5.80
C PHE A 148 14.44 9.44 5.97
N GLY A 149 13.49 8.70 5.36
CA GLY A 149 13.41 7.25 5.45
C GLY A 149 14.73 6.55 5.12
N HIS A 150 15.05 5.47 5.82
CA HIS A 150 16.31 4.72 5.74
C HIS A 150 17.56 5.52 6.14
N THR A 151 17.39 6.57 6.92
CA THR A 151 18.50 7.34 7.46
C THR A 151 18.38 7.51 8.98
N ARG A 152 19.49 7.80 9.66
CA ARG A 152 19.47 8.14 11.09
C ARG A 152 18.65 9.40 11.43
N TYR A 153 18.22 10.15 10.41
CA TYR A 153 17.43 11.37 10.56
C TYR A 153 15.92 11.12 10.46
N ASP A 154 15.48 9.88 10.27
CA ASP A 154 14.07 9.52 10.33
C ASP A 154 13.60 9.44 11.79
N THR A 155 13.39 10.59 12.37
CA THR A 155 13.10 10.81 13.79
C THR A 155 11.74 11.46 13.97
N LEU A 156 11.15 11.35 15.16
CA LEU A 156 9.77 11.79 15.44
C LEU A 156 9.53 13.27 15.14
N ASP A 157 10.54 14.11 15.27
CA ASP A 157 10.48 15.55 14.95
C ASP A 157 10.27 15.86 13.46
N LYS A 158 10.40 14.86 12.58
CA LYS A 158 10.13 14.96 11.13
C LYS A 158 8.68 14.60 10.78
N VAL A 159 7.93 14.08 11.73
CA VAL A 159 6.54 13.64 11.49
C VAL A 159 5.57 14.69 12.04
N GLU A 160 4.78 15.28 11.16
CA GLU A 160 3.81 16.29 11.51
C GLU A 160 2.44 15.69 11.84
N LEU A 161 1.86 16.11 12.98
CA LEU A 161 0.54 15.64 13.42
C LEU A 161 -0.58 15.97 12.40
N SER A 162 -0.47 17.09 11.70
CA SER A 162 -1.38 17.48 10.62
C SER A 162 -1.44 16.45 9.50
N ASN A 163 -0.27 15.93 9.08
CA ASN A 163 -0.15 14.90 8.06
C ASN A 163 -0.72 13.55 8.54
N LEU A 164 -0.46 13.17 9.79
CA LEU A 164 -1.05 11.96 10.39
C LEU A 164 -2.58 12.03 10.43
N ARG A 165 -3.14 13.17 10.86
CA ARG A 165 -4.60 13.38 10.89
C ARG A 165 -5.23 13.32 9.51
N ALA A 166 -4.63 13.98 8.52
CA ALA A 166 -5.10 13.96 7.14
C ALA A 166 -5.07 12.53 6.57
N GLY A 167 -3.94 11.85 6.70
CA GLY A 167 -3.77 10.47 6.23
C GLY A 167 -4.75 9.50 6.89
N SER A 168 -4.90 9.57 8.23
CA SER A 168 -5.84 8.72 8.97
C SER A 168 -7.29 8.94 8.53
N SER A 169 -7.68 10.19 8.32
CA SER A 169 -9.03 10.52 7.82
C SER A 169 -9.29 9.92 6.45
N VAL A 170 -8.34 10.09 5.51
CA VAL A 170 -8.46 9.52 4.16
C VAL A 170 -8.46 8.00 4.22
N ALA A 171 -7.56 7.38 4.98
CA ALA A 171 -7.47 5.92 5.13
C ALA A 171 -8.78 5.31 5.65
N ALA A 172 -9.34 5.85 6.72
CA ALA A 172 -10.60 5.36 7.30
C ALA A 172 -11.78 5.53 6.32
N ARG A 173 -11.90 6.70 5.68
CA ARG A 173 -12.99 6.99 4.73
C ARG A 173 -12.89 6.13 3.47
N MET A 174 -11.70 5.90 2.94
CA MET A 174 -11.48 5.02 1.79
C MET A 174 -11.78 3.56 2.17
N ALA A 175 -11.25 3.07 3.28
CA ALA A 175 -11.52 1.71 3.74
C ALA A 175 -13.02 1.45 3.97
N LEU A 176 -13.75 2.44 4.53
CA LEU A 176 -15.21 2.37 4.69
C LEU A 176 -15.90 2.22 3.34
N ARG A 177 -15.56 3.03 2.33
CA ARG A 177 -16.16 2.95 0.99
C ARG A 177 -15.92 1.60 0.34
N LEU A 178 -14.69 1.15 0.32
CA LEU A 178 -14.32 -0.15 -0.26
C LEU A 178 -15.06 -1.32 0.41
N ALA A 179 -15.29 -1.23 1.73
CA ALA A 179 -15.96 -2.27 2.48
C ALA A 179 -17.50 -2.18 2.46
N ALA A 180 -18.06 -1.00 2.32
CA ALA A 180 -19.50 -0.78 2.28
C ALA A 180 -20.11 -1.01 0.89
N ASP A 181 -19.35 -0.75 -0.17
CA ASP A 181 -19.82 -0.84 -1.55
C ASP A 181 -19.67 -2.26 -2.11
N LEU A 182 -20.76 -3.02 -2.17
CA LEU A 182 -20.77 -4.38 -2.74
C LEU A 182 -20.57 -4.40 -4.26
N SER A 183 -20.73 -3.27 -4.96
CA SER A 183 -20.45 -3.16 -6.40
C SER A 183 -18.96 -3.08 -6.72
N PHE A 184 -18.14 -2.67 -5.75
CA PHE A 184 -16.68 -2.66 -5.89
C PHE A 184 -16.15 -4.11 -5.98
N ARG A 185 -15.98 -4.60 -7.19
CA ARG A 185 -15.49 -5.96 -7.50
C ARG A 185 -14.37 -5.90 -8.53
N PRO A 186 -13.20 -5.39 -8.15
CA PRO A 186 -12.09 -5.30 -9.07
C PRO A 186 -11.68 -6.68 -9.56
N PRO A 187 -11.40 -6.84 -10.86
CA PRO A 187 -10.93 -8.10 -11.40
C PRO A 187 -9.52 -8.42 -10.90
N ARG A 188 -9.27 -9.66 -10.58
CA ARG A 188 -7.92 -10.17 -10.38
C ARG A 188 -7.20 -10.30 -11.72
N ARG A 189 -5.89 -10.22 -11.69
CA ARG A 189 -5.05 -10.51 -12.85
C ARG A 189 -4.68 -11.99 -12.90
N SER A 190 -4.65 -12.53 -14.11
CA SER A 190 -4.10 -13.86 -14.34
C SER A 190 -2.58 -13.88 -14.13
N ALA A 191 -2.03 -15.06 -13.86
CA ALA A 191 -0.59 -15.25 -13.77
C ALA A 191 0.16 -14.83 -15.05
N GLU A 192 -0.46 -14.98 -16.22
CA GLU A 192 0.08 -14.54 -17.50
C GLU A 192 0.19 -13.01 -17.57
N SER A 193 -0.89 -12.29 -17.20
CA SER A 193 -0.89 -10.83 -17.16
C SER A 193 0.11 -10.27 -16.15
N ILE A 194 0.31 -10.95 -15.02
CA ILE A 194 1.32 -10.56 -14.04
C ILE A 194 2.73 -10.78 -14.60
N ARG A 195 3.01 -11.92 -15.25
CA ARG A 195 4.30 -12.17 -15.89
C ARG A 195 4.62 -11.12 -16.96
N GLU A 196 3.66 -10.78 -17.81
CA GLU A 196 3.82 -9.72 -18.80
C GLU A 196 4.21 -8.38 -18.15
N LEU A 197 3.51 -7.96 -17.10
CA LEU A 197 3.85 -6.74 -16.37
C LEU A 197 5.22 -6.81 -15.70
N VAL A 198 5.57 -7.95 -15.11
CA VAL A 198 6.91 -8.14 -14.51
C VAL A 198 8.01 -8.00 -15.57
N GLU A 199 7.78 -8.44 -16.78
CA GLU A 199 8.75 -8.36 -17.88
C GLU A 199 8.84 -6.98 -18.52
N THR A 200 7.72 -6.26 -18.61
CA THR A 200 7.62 -5.05 -19.45
C THR A 200 7.52 -3.74 -18.66
N ASP A 201 7.02 -3.76 -17.42
CA ASP A 201 6.83 -2.52 -16.68
C ASP A 201 8.16 -1.91 -16.25
N PRO A 202 8.45 -0.64 -16.62
CA PRO A 202 9.72 0.01 -16.28
C PRO A 202 9.93 0.15 -14.76
N GLY A 203 8.87 0.24 -13.96
CA GLY A 203 8.97 0.29 -12.50
C GLY A 203 9.52 -0.98 -11.86
N LEU A 204 9.56 -2.10 -12.60
CA LEU A 204 10.09 -3.39 -12.14
C LEU A 204 11.46 -3.75 -12.73
N GLU A 205 12.15 -2.82 -13.39
CA GLU A 205 13.48 -3.08 -13.93
C GLU A 205 14.47 -3.56 -12.84
N GLY A 206 14.52 -2.88 -11.71
CA GLY A 206 15.39 -3.27 -10.58
C GLY A 206 15.10 -4.69 -10.08
N TYR A 207 13.83 -5.06 -10.00
CA TYR A 207 13.41 -6.42 -9.64
C TYR A 207 13.91 -7.47 -10.64
N ARG A 208 13.77 -7.22 -11.94
CA ARG A 208 14.28 -8.11 -12.99
C ARG A 208 15.79 -8.30 -12.92
N VAL A 209 16.53 -7.21 -12.69
CA VAL A 209 17.99 -7.26 -12.54
C VAL A 209 18.37 -8.10 -11.33
N ALA A 210 17.73 -7.88 -10.18
CA ALA A 210 17.99 -8.66 -8.96
C ALA A 210 17.71 -10.15 -9.16
N GLN A 211 16.60 -10.51 -9.82
CA GLN A 211 16.29 -11.91 -10.12
C GLN A 211 17.34 -12.55 -11.05
N LYS A 212 17.80 -11.81 -12.09
CA LYS A 212 18.83 -12.31 -13.00
C LYS A 212 20.14 -12.60 -12.25
N LEU A 213 20.57 -11.68 -11.38
CA LEU A 213 21.77 -11.86 -10.57
C LEU A 213 21.65 -13.05 -9.62
N ALA A 214 20.51 -13.18 -8.94
CA ALA A 214 20.28 -14.33 -8.04
C ALA A 214 20.41 -15.67 -8.75
N ARG A 215 19.83 -15.80 -9.96
CA ARG A 215 19.95 -17.01 -10.79
C ARG A 215 21.38 -17.32 -11.19
N GLN A 216 22.20 -16.31 -11.45
CA GLN A 216 23.64 -16.50 -11.81
C GLN A 216 24.48 -16.95 -10.63
N LEU A 217 24.09 -16.56 -9.40
CA LEU A 217 24.82 -16.95 -8.17
C LEU A 217 24.46 -18.36 -7.70
N THR A 218 23.34 -18.92 -8.16
CA THR A 218 22.84 -20.25 -7.76
C THR A 218 23.04 -21.31 -8.82
N ALA A 219 23.56 -20.96 -9.99
CA ALA A 219 23.90 -21.87 -11.10
C ALA A 219 25.37 -22.29 -11.05
#